data_2b2a81b9f26c92cb1d778c776a9b6fdf
#
_entry.id   2b2a81b9f26c92cb1d778c776a9b6fdf
#
_cell.length_a   1.000
_cell.length_b   1.000
_cell.length_c   1.000
_cell.angle_alpha   90.00
_cell.angle_beta   90.00
_cell.angle_gamma   90.00
#
_symmetry.space_group_name_H-M   'P 1'
#
loop_
_entity.id
_entity.type
_entity.pdbx_description
1 polymer ?
#
loop_
_entity_poly.entity_id
_entity_poly.type
_entity_poly.pdbx_seq_one_letter_code
_entity_poly.pdbx_strand_id
1 'polypeptide(L)'
;MQLKVDRKKILDLLEPFLSVDTGFLHLNPSLRPYKRADTIPLSTNFIYLLLLFRTKDRAYIEKALKALDHLLHFQGQEGASKGNFPVFLHQYPFCERYFEVIDSLFPLYWITKEFSHILNPDLRKRLHSALELGIGCIGSLDQGRDYSYLLTLQRATLTLAIGDLLNRSDWKEKGSSDLLKLANRLPQECWGSPRALSKMLIALELITTLPEEQSWTPFWCYVKKSWHNEMNTYLGPALSEHFEKDHNEGTLYHLYMTRNLGTKFHQNFSPITLLEGELVACDHDFDSETIDDSFTSLENYSWQTFQSIHMAYSYFNLNTEFWVKTGGYYPLKIAFKNEKQIDSFVLQMGTHVSIETPSLNKLLLTFDLQEGEELESYFFWNLSSKMEATIDGKKASAFTLDQPLELRFKNNLIRISFPDCPKDIWGQFMQRNRRTQLISENYQNFDGHLYFREIKALEKPFQLLLEIL
;
A
#
# COMPACT_ATOMS: atom_id res chain seq x y z
N MET A 1 23.55 8.15 -0.86
CA MET A 1 24.17 7.39 0.26
C MET A 1 23.30 6.15 0.48
N GLN A 2 23.67 5.02 -0.11
CA GLN A 2 22.90 3.77 0.02
C GLN A 2 22.84 3.36 1.49
N LEU A 3 21.66 3.30 2.08
CA LEU A 3 21.43 2.57 3.32
C LEU A 3 21.74 1.10 3.05
N LYS A 4 22.96 0.64 3.39
CA LYS A 4 23.29 -0.78 3.41
C LYS A 4 22.40 -1.42 4.46
N VAL A 5 21.26 -1.97 4.03
CA VAL A 5 20.50 -2.86 4.90
C VAL A 5 21.43 -4.01 5.24
N ASP A 6 21.73 -4.18 6.52
CA ASP A 6 22.59 -5.25 6.99
C ASP A 6 21.84 -6.59 6.78
N ARG A 7 22.15 -7.27 5.69
CA ARG A 7 21.51 -8.54 5.31
C ARG A 7 21.66 -9.60 6.38
N LYS A 8 22.76 -9.57 7.11
CA LYS A 8 22.97 -10.47 8.24
C LYS A 8 21.96 -10.22 9.35
N LYS A 9 21.69 -8.96 9.67
CA LYS A 9 20.65 -8.59 10.62
C LYS A 9 19.25 -9.04 10.17
N ILE A 10 18.96 -8.98 8.88
CA ILE A 10 17.67 -9.50 8.36
C ILE A 10 17.60 -11.02 8.56
N LEU A 11 18.67 -11.75 8.28
CA LEU A 11 18.72 -13.21 8.49
C LEU A 11 18.52 -13.55 9.97
N ASP A 12 19.16 -12.84 10.88
CA ASP A 12 19.00 -13.04 12.33
C ASP A 12 17.53 -12.80 12.77
N LEU A 13 16.86 -11.78 12.18
CA LEU A 13 15.45 -11.48 12.46
C LEU A 13 14.49 -12.52 11.84
N LEU A 14 14.89 -13.22 10.79
CA LEU A 14 14.09 -14.26 10.14
C LEU A 14 14.28 -15.65 10.79
N GLU A 15 15.31 -15.83 11.62
CA GLU A 15 15.60 -17.10 12.27
C GLU A 15 14.39 -17.74 12.98
N PRO A 16 13.52 -17.00 13.72
CA PRO A 16 12.34 -17.59 14.36
C PRO A 16 11.35 -18.23 13.39
N PHE A 17 11.35 -17.82 12.12
CA PHE A 17 10.48 -18.35 11.09
C PHE A 17 11.11 -19.49 10.29
N LEU A 18 12.43 -19.65 10.40
CA LEU A 18 13.18 -20.66 9.64
C LEU A 18 12.99 -22.04 10.26
N SER A 19 12.62 -23.01 9.41
CA SER A 19 12.63 -24.42 9.81
C SER A 19 14.01 -25.04 9.52
N VAL A 20 14.58 -25.68 10.52
CA VAL A 20 15.85 -26.42 10.38
C VAL A 20 15.69 -27.62 9.45
N ASP A 21 14.53 -28.29 9.50
CA ASP A 21 14.27 -29.51 8.75
C ASP A 21 14.09 -29.24 7.25
N THR A 22 13.37 -28.16 6.90
CA THR A 22 13.07 -27.85 5.50
C THR A 22 14.01 -26.81 4.90
N GLY A 23 14.62 -25.96 5.73
CA GLY A 23 15.43 -24.83 5.29
C GLY A 23 14.63 -23.66 4.74
N PHE A 24 13.29 -23.67 4.87
CA PHE A 24 12.37 -22.63 4.41
C PHE A 24 11.78 -21.81 5.53
N LEU A 25 11.30 -20.62 5.20
CA LEU A 25 10.50 -19.81 6.10
C LEU A 25 9.09 -20.38 6.21
N HIS A 26 8.67 -20.62 7.45
CA HIS A 26 7.36 -21.12 7.81
C HIS A 26 6.54 -20.00 8.45
N LEU A 27 5.61 -19.44 7.70
CA LEU A 27 4.73 -18.35 8.16
C LEU A 27 3.46 -18.24 7.29
N ASN A 28 2.45 -17.58 7.82
CA ASN A 28 1.30 -17.18 7.03
C ASN A 28 1.35 -15.67 6.76
N PRO A 29 1.60 -15.22 5.51
CA PRO A 29 1.71 -13.80 5.18
C PRO A 29 0.42 -12.99 5.41
N SER A 30 -0.74 -13.65 5.52
CA SER A 30 -2.02 -13.01 5.77
C SER A 30 -2.28 -12.72 7.24
N LEU A 31 -1.48 -13.26 8.16
CA LEU A 31 -1.62 -13.05 9.60
C LEU A 31 -0.68 -11.96 10.09
N ARG A 32 -1.22 -10.98 10.79
CA ARG A 32 -0.44 -9.92 11.43
C ARG A 32 -0.76 -9.82 12.92
N PRO A 33 0.21 -9.64 13.80
CA PRO A 33 1.64 -9.66 13.54
C PRO A 33 2.09 -11.04 13.02
N TYR A 34 3.15 -11.05 12.20
CA TYR A 34 3.67 -12.30 11.63
C TYR A 34 4.07 -13.28 12.72
N LYS A 35 3.61 -14.52 12.58
CA LYS A 35 3.92 -15.62 13.49
C LYS A 35 4.38 -16.81 12.68
N ARG A 36 5.20 -17.63 13.31
CA ARG A 36 5.53 -18.96 12.74
C ARG A 36 4.23 -19.76 12.56
N ALA A 37 4.11 -20.42 11.42
CA ALA A 37 2.97 -21.26 11.06
C ALA A 37 3.49 -22.48 10.29
N ASP A 38 2.68 -23.54 10.20
CA ASP A 38 3.06 -24.77 9.49
C ASP A 38 2.94 -24.63 7.94
N THR A 39 2.85 -23.42 7.43
CA THR A 39 2.71 -23.13 6.01
C THR A 39 4.00 -22.54 5.44
N ILE A 40 4.35 -22.92 4.24
CA ILE A 40 5.54 -22.46 3.49
C ILE A 40 5.06 -21.63 2.31
N PRO A 41 5.05 -20.27 2.40
CA PRO A 41 4.65 -19.41 1.30
C PRO A 41 5.75 -19.38 0.23
N LEU A 42 5.39 -19.64 -1.05
CA LEU A 42 6.40 -19.75 -2.10
C LEU A 42 7.03 -18.42 -2.48
N SER A 43 6.24 -17.41 -2.78
CA SER A 43 6.75 -16.09 -3.16
C SER A 43 7.69 -15.50 -2.09
N THR A 44 7.30 -15.58 -0.82
CA THR A 44 8.15 -15.14 0.30
C THR A 44 9.47 -15.93 0.37
N ASN A 45 9.42 -17.25 0.13
CA ASN A 45 10.63 -18.05 0.13
C ASN A 45 11.52 -17.76 -1.07
N PHE A 46 10.99 -17.42 -2.26
CA PHE A 46 11.82 -16.93 -3.37
C PHE A 46 12.53 -15.60 -3.02
N ILE A 47 11.88 -14.68 -2.30
CA ILE A 47 12.54 -13.45 -1.81
C ILE A 47 13.66 -13.81 -0.80
N TYR A 48 13.40 -14.79 0.09
CA TYR A 48 14.42 -15.28 1.02
C TYR A 48 15.64 -15.86 0.29
N LEU A 49 15.44 -16.62 -0.80
CA LEU A 49 16.55 -17.08 -1.62
C LEU A 49 17.32 -15.94 -2.27
N LEU A 50 16.65 -14.91 -2.78
CA LEU A 50 17.30 -13.71 -3.30
C LEU A 50 18.16 -13.03 -2.21
N LEU A 51 17.65 -12.89 -0.98
CA LEU A 51 18.45 -12.40 0.16
C LEU A 51 19.70 -13.26 0.37
N LEU A 52 19.58 -14.60 0.40
CA LEU A 52 20.72 -15.50 0.56
C LEU A 52 21.77 -15.31 -0.54
N PHE A 53 21.36 -15.22 -1.81
CA PHE A 53 22.28 -14.93 -2.93
C PHE A 53 23.00 -13.59 -2.75
N ARG A 54 22.25 -12.54 -2.35
CA ARG A 54 22.78 -11.19 -2.17
C ARG A 54 23.69 -11.03 -0.96
N THR A 55 23.73 -11.99 -0.02
CA THR A 55 24.75 -11.98 1.03
C THR A 55 26.16 -12.14 0.47
N LYS A 56 26.30 -12.79 -0.69
CA LYS A 56 27.58 -13.18 -1.32
C LYS A 56 28.43 -14.12 -0.45
N ASP A 57 27.85 -14.72 0.58
CA ASP A 57 28.48 -15.75 1.39
C ASP A 57 28.30 -17.11 0.75
N ARG A 58 29.40 -17.89 0.66
CA ARG A 58 29.42 -19.17 -0.03
C ARG A 58 28.42 -20.18 0.56
N ALA A 59 28.35 -20.26 1.88
CA ALA A 59 27.46 -21.22 2.55
C ALA A 59 25.98 -20.88 2.28
N TYR A 60 25.63 -19.58 2.31
CA TYR A 60 24.28 -19.13 1.99
C TYR A 60 23.94 -19.33 0.51
N ILE A 61 24.91 -19.10 -0.41
CA ILE A 61 24.73 -19.36 -1.85
C ILE A 61 24.49 -20.86 -2.11
N GLU A 62 25.28 -21.75 -1.53
CA GLU A 62 25.10 -23.21 -1.68
C GLU A 62 23.71 -23.66 -1.19
N LYS A 63 23.26 -23.11 -0.04
CA LYS A 63 21.90 -23.31 0.48
C LYS A 63 20.83 -22.78 -0.48
N ALA A 64 21.01 -21.59 -1.01
CA ALA A 64 20.06 -20.96 -1.94
C ALA A 64 19.93 -21.73 -3.25
N LEU A 65 21.05 -22.19 -3.84
CA LEU A 65 21.07 -23.00 -5.06
C LEU A 65 20.24 -24.28 -4.90
N LYS A 66 20.47 -25.02 -3.81
CA LYS A 66 19.74 -26.25 -3.50
C LYS A 66 18.24 -26.02 -3.30
N ALA A 67 17.89 -24.96 -2.55
CA ALA A 67 16.52 -24.60 -2.26
C ALA A 67 15.80 -24.09 -3.51
N LEU A 68 16.45 -23.28 -4.35
CA LEU A 68 15.89 -22.79 -5.62
C LEU A 68 15.52 -23.96 -6.53
N ASP A 69 16.43 -24.92 -6.68
CA ASP A 69 16.21 -26.12 -7.46
C ASP A 69 14.96 -26.87 -7.02
N HIS A 70 14.79 -27.01 -5.71
CA HIS A 70 13.63 -27.66 -5.13
C HIS A 70 12.33 -26.87 -5.34
N LEU A 71 12.31 -25.54 -5.08
CA LEU A 71 11.10 -24.74 -5.19
C LEU A 71 10.57 -24.61 -6.63
N LEU A 72 11.44 -24.61 -7.64
CA LEU A 72 11.02 -24.57 -9.05
C LEU A 72 10.18 -25.77 -9.48
N HIS A 73 10.26 -26.91 -8.78
CA HIS A 73 9.41 -28.07 -9.07
C HIS A 73 7.92 -27.85 -8.75
N PHE A 74 7.60 -26.85 -7.93
CA PHE A 74 6.22 -26.55 -7.55
C PHE A 74 5.52 -25.58 -8.50
N GLN A 75 6.12 -25.27 -9.65
CA GLN A 75 5.41 -24.57 -10.71
C GLN A 75 4.45 -25.51 -11.45
N GLY A 76 3.22 -25.09 -11.68
CA GLY A 76 2.24 -25.85 -12.45
C GLY A 76 2.73 -26.09 -13.87
N GLN A 77 2.65 -27.34 -14.33
CA GLN A 77 3.13 -27.74 -15.65
C GLN A 77 2.02 -27.89 -16.68
N GLU A 78 0.78 -28.10 -16.22
CA GLU A 78 -0.36 -28.45 -17.07
C GLU A 78 -1.66 -27.73 -16.67
N GLY A 79 -2.62 -27.73 -17.56
CA GLY A 79 -3.97 -27.25 -17.33
C GLY A 79 -4.03 -25.75 -16.99
N ALA A 80 -5.03 -25.36 -16.20
CA ALA A 80 -5.25 -23.98 -15.78
C ALA A 80 -4.14 -23.44 -14.85
N SER A 81 -3.40 -24.32 -14.20
CA SER A 81 -2.29 -23.96 -13.30
C SER A 81 -0.95 -23.79 -14.02
N LYS A 82 -0.88 -24.05 -15.35
CA LYS A 82 0.35 -24.00 -16.10
C LYS A 82 1.06 -22.65 -15.96
N GLY A 83 2.31 -22.69 -15.47
CA GLY A 83 3.15 -21.51 -15.27
C GLY A 83 2.90 -20.77 -13.95
N ASN A 84 1.82 -21.07 -13.22
CA ASN A 84 1.54 -20.48 -11.92
C ASN A 84 2.24 -21.23 -10.79
N PHE A 85 2.33 -20.59 -9.62
CA PHE A 85 2.83 -21.18 -8.38
C PHE A 85 1.70 -21.27 -7.35
N PRO A 86 1.71 -22.29 -6.45
CA PRO A 86 0.78 -22.31 -5.33
C PRO A 86 1.18 -21.23 -4.29
N VAL A 87 0.19 -20.69 -3.57
CA VAL A 87 0.45 -19.72 -2.48
C VAL A 87 1.32 -20.39 -1.40
N PHE A 88 0.92 -21.60 -1.00
CA PHE A 88 1.66 -22.41 -0.04
C PHE A 88 2.07 -23.73 -0.67
N LEU A 89 3.25 -24.20 -0.33
CA LEU A 89 3.86 -25.40 -0.92
C LEU A 89 2.94 -26.63 -0.85
N HIS A 90 2.20 -26.82 0.25
CA HIS A 90 1.30 -27.95 0.43
C HIS A 90 0.04 -27.93 -0.46
N GLN A 91 -0.24 -26.80 -1.12
CA GLN A 91 -1.38 -26.68 -2.05
C GLN A 91 -1.07 -27.26 -3.44
N TYR A 92 0.21 -27.53 -3.75
CA TYR A 92 0.58 -28.11 -5.03
C TYR A 92 -0.13 -29.47 -5.24
N PRO A 93 -0.67 -29.76 -6.44
CA PRO A 93 -0.53 -29.01 -7.71
C PRO A 93 -1.60 -27.93 -7.94
N PHE A 94 -2.43 -27.61 -6.96
CA PHE A 94 -3.49 -26.64 -7.10
C PHE A 94 -2.95 -25.21 -6.92
N CYS A 95 -2.92 -24.44 -8.02
CA CYS A 95 -2.46 -23.06 -8.03
C CYS A 95 -3.67 -22.13 -8.24
N GLU A 96 -4.52 -22.00 -7.22
CA GLU A 96 -5.83 -21.34 -7.33
C GLU A 96 -5.75 -19.81 -7.44
N ARG A 97 -4.73 -19.19 -6.84
CA ARG A 97 -4.57 -17.74 -6.91
C ARG A 97 -3.83 -17.32 -8.18
N TYR A 98 -4.53 -16.69 -9.09
CA TYR A 98 -4.00 -16.20 -10.37
C TYR A 98 -2.82 -15.24 -10.25
N PHE A 99 -2.65 -14.55 -9.11
CA PHE A 99 -1.63 -13.52 -8.93
C PHE A 99 -0.34 -14.01 -8.26
N GLU A 100 -0.30 -15.22 -7.80
CA GLU A 100 0.88 -15.76 -7.10
C GLU A 100 2.10 -15.88 -8.04
N VAL A 101 1.85 -16.15 -9.32
CA VAL A 101 2.91 -16.13 -10.34
C VAL A 101 3.58 -14.76 -10.41
N ILE A 102 2.83 -13.67 -10.33
CA ILE A 102 3.38 -12.32 -10.39
C ILE A 102 4.35 -12.08 -9.22
N ASP A 103 3.89 -12.32 -7.99
CA ASP A 103 4.71 -12.11 -6.79
C ASP A 103 5.95 -13.04 -6.76
N SER A 104 5.87 -14.22 -7.41
CA SER A 104 7.00 -15.16 -7.54
C SER A 104 8.01 -14.76 -8.63
N LEU A 105 7.55 -14.15 -9.74
CA LEU A 105 8.45 -13.79 -10.84
C LEU A 105 9.40 -12.64 -10.49
N PHE A 106 9.05 -11.73 -9.59
CA PHE A 106 9.93 -10.63 -9.17
C PHE A 106 11.28 -11.15 -8.60
N PRO A 107 11.30 -11.98 -7.55
CA PRO A 107 12.56 -12.52 -7.03
C PRO A 107 13.26 -13.43 -8.03
N LEU A 108 12.54 -14.22 -8.83
CA LEU A 108 13.13 -15.09 -9.85
C LEU A 108 13.83 -14.28 -10.96
N TYR A 109 13.25 -13.15 -11.38
CA TYR A 109 13.90 -12.22 -12.31
C TYR A 109 15.23 -11.71 -11.74
N TRP A 110 15.25 -11.21 -10.50
CA TRP A 110 16.47 -10.69 -9.88
C TRP A 110 17.53 -11.78 -9.70
N ILE A 111 17.13 -13.00 -9.28
CA ILE A 111 18.07 -14.14 -9.20
C ILE A 111 18.67 -14.42 -10.57
N THR A 112 17.87 -14.42 -11.63
CA THR A 112 18.37 -14.66 -12.99
C THR A 112 19.30 -13.54 -13.45
N LYS A 113 18.90 -12.29 -13.26
CA LYS A 113 19.67 -11.11 -13.71
C LYS A 113 21.03 -11.00 -13.01
N GLU A 114 21.03 -11.16 -11.67
CA GLU A 114 22.24 -10.91 -10.87
C GLU A 114 23.16 -12.13 -10.73
N PHE A 115 22.59 -13.33 -10.74
CA PHE A 115 23.30 -14.56 -10.33
C PHE A 115 23.34 -15.67 -11.37
N SER A 116 22.88 -15.45 -12.61
CA SER A 116 22.94 -16.48 -13.67
C SER A 116 24.32 -17.06 -13.88
N HIS A 117 25.39 -16.29 -13.63
CA HIS A 117 26.76 -16.68 -13.81
C HIS A 117 27.25 -17.78 -12.83
N ILE A 118 26.58 -17.91 -11.66
CA ILE A 118 26.93 -18.94 -10.66
C ILE A 118 25.99 -20.17 -10.71
N LEU A 119 24.88 -20.08 -11.48
CA LEU A 119 23.97 -21.20 -11.67
C LEU A 119 24.58 -22.25 -12.59
N ASN A 120 24.46 -23.54 -12.25
CA ASN A 120 24.79 -24.59 -13.19
C ASN A 120 23.86 -24.55 -14.43
N PRO A 121 24.27 -25.12 -15.58
CA PRO A 121 23.48 -25.03 -16.82
C PRO A 121 22.06 -25.57 -16.70
N ASP A 122 21.84 -26.65 -15.96
CA ASP A 122 20.51 -27.27 -15.81
C ASP A 122 19.57 -26.38 -14.97
N LEU A 123 20.06 -25.87 -13.85
CA LEU A 123 19.27 -24.94 -13.01
C LEU A 123 18.96 -23.64 -13.74
N ARG A 124 19.92 -23.10 -14.49
CA ARG A 124 19.73 -21.92 -15.35
C ARG A 124 18.63 -22.17 -16.38
N LYS A 125 18.69 -23.32 -17.08
CA LYS A 125 17.65 -23.67 -18.07
C LYS A 125 16.27 -23.79 -17.42
N ARG A 126 16.16 -24.43 -16.24
CA ARG A 126 14.90 -24.56 -15.52
C ARG A 126 14.38 -23.20 -15.06
N LEU A 127 15.25 -22.32 -14.57
CA LEU A 127 14.86 -20.98 -14.16
C LEU A 127 14.36 -20.14 -15.34
N HIS A 128 15.04 -20.21 -16.51
CA HIS A 128 14.56 -19.58 -17.74
C HIS A 128 13.20 -20.14 -18.17
N SER A 129 13.03 -21.46 -18.15
CA SER A 129 11.74 -22.10 -18.44
C SER A 129 10.63 -21.66 -17.47
N ALA A 130 10.96 -21.51 -16.18
CA ALA A 130 10.01 -21.04 -15.18
C ALA A 130 9.56 -19.60 -15.43
N LEU A 131 10.48 -18.71 -15.83
CA LEU A 131 10.15 -17.35 -16.25
C LEU A 131 9.27 -17.34 -17.50
N GLU A 132 9.59 -18.16 -18.52
CA GLU A 132 8.79 -18.28 -19.76
C GLU A 132 7.37 -18.78 -19.49
N LEU A 133 7.24 -19.85 -18.71
CA LEU A 133 5.94 -20.39 -18.33
C LEU A 133 5.12 -19.37 -17.50
N GLY A 134 5.79 -18.63 -16.61
CA GLY A 134 5.16 -17.59 -15.81
C GLY A 134 4.61 -16.43 -16.66
N ILE A 135 5.38 -15.94 -17.64
CA ILE A 135 4.88 -14.92 -18.59
C ILE A 135 3.74 -15.47 -19.44
N GLY A 136 3.81 -16.73 -19.88
CA GLY A 136 2.70 -17.40 -20.56
C GLY A 136 1.42 -17.46 -19.71
N CYS A 137 1.56 -17.78 -18.42
CA CYS A 137 0.45 -17.74 -17.46
C CYS A 137 -0.14 -16.34 -17.34
N ILE A 138 0.69 -15.33 -17.14
CA ILE A 138 0.25 -13.91 -17.08
C ILE A 138 -0.51 -13.51 -18.35
N GLY A 139 -0.01 -13.90 -19.53
CA GLY A 139 -0.65 -13.62 -20.81
C GLY A 139 -2.02 -14.29 -20.98
N SER A 140 -2.23 -15.47 -20.40
CA SER A 140 -3.51 -16.18 -20.46
C SER A 140 -4.60 -15.53 -19.59
N LEU A 141 -4.23 -14.74 -18.60
CA LEU A 141 -5.16 -14.00 -17.74
C LEU A 141 -5.84 -12.83 -18.46
N ASP A 142 -5.34 -12.42 -19.63
CA ASP A 142 -5.80 -11.23 -20.39
C ASP A 142 -7.19 -11.37 -21.03
N GLN A 143 -7.81 -12.52 -21.00
CA GLN A 143 -9.03 -12.75 -21.75
C GLN A 143 -10.27 -12.18 -21.05
N GLY A 144 -10.58 -10.91 -21.31
CA GLY A 144 -11.90 -10.32 -21.07
C GLY A 144 -12.16 -9.79 -19.66
N ARG A 145 -11.13 -9.48 -18.86
CA ARG A 145 -11.28 -8.86 -17.53
C ARG A 145 -10.61 -7.50 -17.50
N ASP A 146 -11.32 -6.48 -17.01
CA ASP A 146 -10.70 -5.23 -16.59
C ASP A 146 -9.86 -5.48 -15.33
N TYR A 147 -8.54 -5.39 -15.47
CA TYR A 147 -7.63 -5.51 -14.35
C TYR A 147 -7.35 -4.15 -13.72
N SER A 148 -7.08 -4.18 -12.42
CA SER A 148 -6.63 -3.01 -11.69
C SER A 148 -5.36 -2.41 -12.32
N TYR A 149 -5.19 -1.11 -12.17
CA TYR A 149 -3.99 -0.41 -12.64
C TYR A 149 -2.70 -1.08 -12.13
N LEU A 150 -2.64 -1.40 -10.83
CA LEU A 150 -1.50 -2.08 -10.22
C LEU A 150 -1.17 -3.39 -10.94
N LEU A 151 -2.16 -4.24 -11.14
CA LEU A 151 -1.95 -5.53 -11.76
C LEU A 151 -1.47 -5.40 -13.21
N THR A 152 -2.06 -4.46 -13.96
CA THR A 152 -1.65 -4.16 -15.33
C THR A 152 -0.21 -3.65 -15.36
N LEU A 153 0.17 -2.78 -14.43
CA LEU A 153 1.54 -2.29 -14.30
C LEU A 153 2.54 -3.43 -14.01
N GLN A 154 2.26 -4.26 -13.01
CA GLN A 154 3.12 -5.39 -12.65
C GLN A 154 3.32 -6.36 -13.83
N ARG A 155 2.26 -6.63 -14.58
CA ARG A 155 2.31 -7.50 -15.77
C ARG A 155 3.13 -6.89 -16.88
N ALA A 156 2.91 -5.62 -17.21
CA ALA A 156 3.62 -4.92 -18.26
C ALA A 156 5.13 -4.84 -17.95
N THR A 157 5.48 -4.49 -16.70
CA THR A 157 6.88 -4.41 -16.26
C THR A 157 7.58 -5.77 -16.28
N LEU A 158 6.95 -6.84 -15.78
CA LEU A 158 7.50 -8.20 -15.81
C LEU A 158 7.66 -8.68 -17.25
N THR A 159 6.67 -8.44 -18.11
CA THR A 159 6.73 -8.85 -19.52
C THR A 159 7.89 -8.16 -20.24
N LEU A 160 8.05 -6.84 -20.04
CA LEU A 160 9.16 -6.09 -20.61
C LEU A 160 10.52 -6.56 -20.08
N ALA A 161 10.67 -6.62 -18.75
CA ALA A 161 11.94 -6.94 -18.10
C ALA A 161 12.42 -8.39 -18.39
N ILE A 162 11.50 -9.37 -18.33
CA ILE A 162 11.81 -10.76 -18.65
C ILE A 162 12.03 -10.92 -20.15
N GLY A 163 11.28 -10.19 -20.98
CA GLY A 163 11.52 -10.13 -22.43
C GLY A 163 12.90 -9.62 -22.78
N ASP A 164 13.38 -8.60 -22.07
CA ASP A 164 14.76 -8.11 -22.22
C ASP A 164 15.79 -9.12 -21.75
N LEU A 165 15.59 -9.72 -20.57
CA LEU A 165 16.50 -10.70 -19.98
C LEU A 165 16.65 -11.97 -20.84
N LEU A 166 15.58 -12.42 -21.49
CA LEU A 166 15.55 -13.63 -22.31
C LEU A 166 15.67 -13.35 -23.82
N ASN A 167 15.92 -12.11 -24.22
CA ASN A 167 16.01 -11.65 -25.63
C ASN A 167 14.76 -11.97 -26.47
N ARG A 168 13.55 -11.78 -25.90
CA ARG A 168 12.26 -11.99 -26.54
C ARG A 168 11.67 -10.65 -27.00
N SER A 169 11.84 -10.32 -28.29
CA SER A 169 11.38 -9.06 -28.87
C SER A 169 9.87 -8.88 -28.78
N ASP A 170 9.08 -9.96 -29.00
CA ASP A 170 7.63 -9.99 -28.87
C ASP A 170 7.15 -9.54 -27.48
N TRP A 171 7.83 -9.97 -26.42
CA TRP A 171 7.49 -9.58 -25.06
C TRP A 171 7.95 -8.17 -24.73
N LYS A 172 9.11 -7.75 -25.24
CA LYS A 172 9.59 -6.37 -25.09
C LYS A 172 8.62 -5.37 -25.70
N GLU A 173 8.18 -5.60 -26.93
CA GLU A 173 7.22 -4.76 -27.63
C GLU A 173 5.87 -4.72 -26.90
N LYS A 174 5.36 -5.89 -26.49
CA LYS A 174 4.09 -5.98 -25.76
C LYS A 174 4.18 -5.22 -24.43
N GLY A 175 5.19 -5.50 -23.61
CA GLY A 175 5.37 -4.87 -22.31
C GLY A 175 5.52 -3.34 -22.42
N SER A 176 6.31 -2.86 -23.40
CA SER A 176 6.46 -1.44 -23.67
C SER A 176 5.14 -0.78 -24.09
N SER A 177 4.40 -1.41 -25.01
CA SER A 177 3.08 -0.92 -25.44
C SER A 177 2.09 -0.82 -24.29
N ASP A 178 2.07 -1.82 -23.42
CA ASP A 178 1.15 -1.83 -22.27
C ASP A 178 1.54 -0.79 -21.22
N LEU A 179 2.83 -0.52 -21.02
CA LEU A 179 3.32 0.58 -20.17
C LEU A 179 2.93 1.95 -20.72
N LEU A 180 3.05 2.17 -22.02
CA LEU A 180 2.65 3.44 -22.66
C LEU A 180 1.16 3.75 -22.47
N LYS A 181 0.29 2.70 -22.50
CA LYS A 181 -1.13 2.87 -22.21
C LYS A 181 -1.40 3.31 -20.78
N LEU A 182 -0.52 2.94 -19.84
CA LEU A 182 -0.65 3.28 -18.41
C LEU A 182 -0.04 4.64 -18.07
N ALA A 183 0.96 5.10 -18.83
CA ALA A 183 1.76 6.28 -18.50
C ALA A 183 0.92 7.53 -18.22
N ASN A 184 -0.12 7.77 -19.03
CA ASN A 184 -1.01 8.92 -18.91
C ASN A 184 -2.23 8.68 -17.99
N ARG A 185 -2.26 7.54 -17.29
CA ARG A 185 -3.34 7.20 -16.36
C ARG A 185 -2.83 7.24 -14.94
N LEU A 186 -3.53 7.95 -14.08
CA LEU A 186 -3.29 7.78 -12.65
C LEU A 186 -3.94 6.50 -12.15
N PRO A 187 -3.30 5.83 -11.16
CA PRO A 187 -3.81 4.58 -10.62
C PRO A 187 -5.05 4.81 -9.76
N GLN A 188 -6.20 5.06 -10.37
CA GLN A 188 -7.46 5.37 -9.69
C GLN A 188 -7.87 4.31 -8.66
N GLU A 189 -7.60 3.03 -8.96
CA GLU A 189 -7.95 1.92 -8.08
C GLU A 189 -6.95 1.66 -6.94
N CYS A 190 -5.78 2.29 -7.01
CA CYS A 190 -4.70 2.06 -6.06
C CYS A 190 -4.36 3.30 -5.25
N TRP A 191 -5.23 4.31 -5.28
CA TRP A 191 -4.97 5.55 -4.59
C TRP A 191 -4.86 5.36 -3.10
N GLY A 192 -3.67 5.64 -2.66
CA GLY A 192 -3.44 5.86 -1.30
C GLY A 192 -3.25 4.64 -0.43
N SER A 193 -2.97 3.50 -1.01
CA SER A 193 -2.45 2.41 -0.23
C SER A 193 -0.93 2.42 -0.23
N PRO A 194 -0.27 2.57 0.93
CA PRO A 194 1.17 2.38 1.02
C PRO A 194 1.62 1.03 0.48
N ARG A 195 0.78 0.00 0.61
CA ARG A 195 1.05 -1.34 0.09
C ARG A 195 0.94 -1.39 -1.43
N ALA A 196 -0.09 -0.79 -2.01
CA ALA A 196 -0.22 -0.72 -3.47
C ALA A 196 0.92 0.09 -4.09
N LEU A 197 1.28 1.24 -3.51
CA LEU A 197 2.46 2.00 -3.91
C LEU A 197 3.75 1.19 -3.83
N SER A 198 3.95 0.43 -2.76
CA SER A 198 5.10 -0.47 -2.63
C SER A 198 5.20 -1.43 -3.82
N LYS A 199 4.08 -2.08 -4.17
CA LYS A 199 4.03 -3.02 -5.28
C LYS A 199 4.26 -2.36 -6.64
N MET A 200 3.77 -1.13 -6.83
CA MET A 200 4.04 -0.36 -8.05
C MET A 200 5.51 0.02 -8.17
N LEU A 201 6.12 0.50 -7.09
CA LEU A 201 7.52 0.88 -7.05
C LEU A 201 8.43 -0.34 -7.31
N ILE A 202 8.14 -1.49 -6.69
CA ILE A 202 8.85 -2.76 -6.97
C ILE A 202 8.75 -3.12 -8.45
N ALA A 203 7.55 -2.95 -9.04
CA ALA A 203 7.36 -3.26 -10.45
C ALA A 203 8.20 -2.34 -11.35
N LEU A 204 8.25 -1.04 -11.07
CA LEU A 204 9.03 -0.07 -11.83
C LEU A 204 10.55 -0.27 -11.68
N GLU A 205 11.02 -0.78 -10.54
CA GLU A 205 12.44 -1.11 -10.32
C GLU A 205 13.00 -2.17 -11.30
N LEU A 206 12.14 -2.97 -11.93
CA LEU A 206 12.58 -3.92 -12.95
C LEU A 206 13.07 -3.25 -14.23
N ILE A 207 12.72 -2.00 -14.45
CA ILE A 207 12.91 -1.30 -15.73
C ILE A 207 13.95 -0.20 -15.53
N THR A 208 15.03 -0.27 -16.31
CA THR A 208 16.11 0.73 -16.28
C THR A 208 15.75 2.03 -17.01
N THR A 209 14.87 1.97 -18.00
CA THR A 209 14.44 3.11 -18.79
C THR A 209 12.96 2.99 -19.10
N LEU A 210 12.15 3.88 -18.53
CA LEU A 210 10.72 3.94 -18.81
C LEU A 210 10.45 4.42 -20.23
N PRO A 211 9.53 3.76 -20.97
CA PRO A 211 9.08 4.29 -22.24
C PRO A 211 8.42 5.66 -22.01
N GLU A 212 8.81 6.68 -22.82
CA GLU A 212 8.31 8.05 -22.70
C GLU A 212 8.33 8.58 -21.25
N GLU A 213 9.51 8.71 -20.69
CA GLU A 213 9.72 9.05 -19.27
C GLU A 213 8.89 10.25 -18.80
N GLN A 214 8.71 11.27 -19.63
CA GLN A 214 7.90 12.46 -19.32
C GLN A 214 6.42 12.13 -19.04
N SER A 215 5.89 11.12 -19.69
CA SER A 215 4.49 10.66 -19.49
C SER A 215 4.25 10.06 -18.10
N TRP A 216 5.31 9.73 -17.36
CA TRP A 216 5.24 9.19 -15.98
C TRP A 216 5.30 10.27 -14.91
N THR A 217 5.48 11.54 -15.28
CA THR A 217 5.52 12.67 -14.35
C THR A 217 4.31 12.70 -13.40
N PRO A 218 3.06 12.47 -13.83
CA PRO A 218 1.91 12.45 -12.92
C PRO A 218 2.03 11.37 -11.83
N PHE A 219 2.53 10.19 -12.16
CA PHE A 219 2.76 9.11 -11.20
C PHE A 219 3.81 9.50 -10.16
N TRP A 220 4.93 10.06 -10.59
CA TRP A 220 6.01 10.47 -9.69
C TRP A 220 5.61 11.64 -8.79
N CYS A 221 4.85 12.60 -9.33
CA CYS A 221 4.22 13.66 -8.52
C CYS A 221 3.35 13.09 -7.42
N TYR A 222 2.50 12.10 -7.76
CA TYR A 222 1.66 11.42 -6.80
C TYR A 222 2.47 10.72 -5.70
N VAL A 223 3.49 9.96 -6.07
CA VAL A 223 4.38 9.26 -5.12
C VAL A 223 5.05 10.25 -4.17
N LYS A 224 5.63 11.33 -4.71
CA LYS A 224 6.34 12.35 -3.92
C LYS A 224 5.40 13.11 -2.98
N LYS A 225 4.26 13.60 -3.49
CA LYS A 225 3.27 14.35 -2.68
C LYS A 225 2.60 13.51 -1.62
N SER A 226 2.56 12.18 -1.79
CA SER A 226 2.03 11.25 -0.79
C SER A 226 2.94 11.04 0.41
N TRP A 227 4.18 11.52 0.36
CA TRP A 227 5.17 11.33 1.42
C TRP A 227 5.47 12.61 2.19
N HIS A 228 5.47 12.51 3.52
CA HIS A 228 5.89 13.60 4.39
C HIS A 228 7.28 13.29 4.99
N ASN A 229 8.31 14.02 4.55
CA ASN A 229 9.71 13.76 4.92
C ASN A 229 9.98 13.87 6.42
N GLU A 230 9.50 14.91 7.08
CA GLU A 230 9.79 15.14 8.49
C GLU A 230 9.08 14.18 9.44
N MET A 231 7.89 13.72 9.05
CA MET A 231 7.12 12.74 9.80
C MET A 231 7.43 11.30 9.39
N ASN A 232 8.13 11.09 8.26
CA ASN A 232 8.36 9.78 7.67
C ASN A 232 7.06 8.98 7.54
N THR A 233 6.01 9.59 7.00
CA THR A 233 4.69 8.96 6.89
C THR A 233 4.03 9.23 5.55
N TYR A 234 3.16 8.30 5.15
CA TYR A 234 2.29 8.46 4.01
C TYR A 234 1.12 9.39 4.35
N LEU A 235 0.86 10.36 3.47
CA LEU A 235 -0.26 11.31 3.59
C LEU A 235 -1.23 11.24 2.41
N GLY A 236 -0.95 10.41 1.40
CA GLY A 236 -1.79 10.37 0.21
C GLY A 236 -3.21 9.88 0.48
N PRO A 237 -4.11 10.06 -0.49
CA PRO A 237 -5.47 9.54 -0.41
C PRO A 237 -5.50 8.02 -0.35
N ALA A 238 -6.54 7.43 0.25
CA ALA A 238 -6.72 5.98 0.32
C ALA A 238 -8.13 5.59 -0.07
N LEU A 239 -8.26 4.64 -1.01
CA LEU A 239 -9.55 4.11 -1.45
C LEU A 239 -9.95 2.83 -0.70
N SER A 240 -9.08 1.84 -0.63
CA SER A 240 -9.43 0.52 -0.13
C SER A 240 -8.53 0.01 0.99
N GLU A 241 -7.39 0.64 1.20
CA GLU A 241 -6.46 0.26 2.24
C GLU A 241 -6.21 1.45 3.18
N HIS A 242 -5.87 1.30 4.19
CA HIS A 242 -6.11 1.48 5.57
C HIS A 242 -4.92 2.13 6.24
N PHE A 243 -5.23 3.14 6.99
CA PHE A 243 -4.33 3.76 7.94
C PHE A 243 -4.37 3.02 9.27
N GLU A 244 -4.39 1.67 9.23
CA GLU A 244 -4.27 0.87 10.44
C GLU A 244 -2.94 1.10 11.14
N LYS A 245 -2.95 1.00 12.46
CA LYS A 245 -1.77 1.14 13.29
C LYS A 245 -0.63 0.21 12.86
N ASP A 246 -0.96 -1.01 12.45
CA ASP A 246 0.02 -2.03 12.06
C ASP A 246 0.42 -1.97 10.58
N HIS A 247 -0.29 -1.20 9.74
CA HIS A 247 -0.04 -1.09 8.30
C HIS A 247 0.56 0.25 7.88
N ASN A 248 0.44 1.29 8.70
CA ASN A 248 1.01 2.60 8.40
C ASN A 248 2.49 2.71 8.72
N GLU A 249 2.94 1.96 9.71
CA GLU A 249 4.31 2.03 10.19
C GLU A 249 5.08 0.81 9.68
N GLY A 250 6.14 1.05 8.93
CA GLY A 250 7.05 0.00 8.50
C GLY A 250 6.59 -0.79 7.27
N THR A 251 5.83 -0.18 6.37
CA THR A 251 5.52 -0.78 5.05
C THR A 251 6.74 -0.71 4.13
N LEU A 252 6.73 -1.52 3.08
CA LEU A 252 7.77 -1.47 2.06
C LEU A 252 7.85 -0.10 1.36
N TYR A 253 6.73 0.62 1.23
CA TYR A 253 6.71 1.99 0.73
C TYR A 253 7.50 2.94 1.65
N HIS A 254 7.35 2.83 2.96
CA HIS A 254 8.13 3.62 3.92
C HIS A 254 9.63 3.28 3.83
N LEU A 255 9.94 2.00 3.68
CA LEU A 255 11.32 1.55 3.49
C LEU A 255 11.91 2.15 2.20
N TYR A 256 11.15 2.13 1.10
CA TYR A 256 11.56 2.70 -0.17
C TYR A 256 11.79 4.21 -0.07
N MET A 257 10.84 4.95 0.49
CA MET A 257 10.93 6.42 0.59
C MET A 257 12.05 6.86 1.52
N THR A 258 12.21 6.25 2.69
CA THR A 258 13.32 6.57 3.61
C THR A 258 14.68 6.23 3.02
N ARG A 259 14.79 5.15 2.27
CA ARG A 259 16.02 4.73 1.60
C ARG A 259 16.44 5.71 0.51
N ASN A 260 15.51 6.11 -0.37
CA ASN A 260 15.79 6.99 -1.50
C ASN A 260 15.93 8.46 -1.11
N LEU A 261 15.18 8.94 -0.12
CA LEU A 261 15.23 10.32 0.33
C LEU A 261 16.28 10.59 1.42
N GLY A 262 17.02 9.55 1.86
CA GLY A 262 18.06 9.70 2.87
C GLY A 262 17.57 10.15 4.24
N THR A 263 16.28 9.98 4.53
CA THR A 263 15.67 10.34 5.81
C THR A 263 16.09 9.36 6.92
N LYS A 264 16.19 9.85 8.15
CA LYS A 264 16.59 9.00 9.27
C LYS A 264 15.55 7.91 9.52
N PHE A 265 16.02 6.68 9.61
CA PHE A 265 15.24 5.50 9.85
C PHE A 265 14.78 5.47 11.32
N HIS A 266 13.53 5.85 11.58
CA HIS A 266 12.96 5.87 12.94
C HIS A 266 11.95 4.75 13.22
N GLN A 267 11.69 3.87 12.22
CA GLN A 267 10.63 2.87 12.32
C GLN A 267 11.20 1.46 12.52
N ASN A 268 10.54 0.69 13.37
CA ASN A 268 10.81 -0.74 13.52
C ASN A 268 10.05 -1.50 12.44
N PHE A 269 10.75 -1.84 11.35
CA PHE A 269 10.18 -2.67 10.30
C PHE A 269 10.07 -4.12 10.74
N SER A 270 9.01 -4.79 10.29
CA SER A 270 8.90 -6.24 10.49
C SER A 270 9.99 -6.97 9.72
N PRO A 271 10.42 -8.16 10.19
CA PRO A 271 11.39 -8.98 9.45
C PRO A 271 10.98 -9.27 8.01
N ILE A 272 9.67 -9.43 7.77
CA ILE A 272 9.13 -9.69 6.42
C ILE A 272 9.18 -8.45 5.54
N THR A 273 8.86 -7.26 6.07
CA THR A 273 9.00 -6.01 5.31
C THR A 273 10.46 -5.74 4.93
N LEU A 274 11.41 -6.02 5.83
CA LEU A 274 12.84 -5.92 5.52
C LEU A 274 13.27 -6.93 4.45
N LEU A 275 12.73 -8.14 4.49
CA LEU A 275 12.96 -9.15 3.47
C LEU A 275 12.40 -8.70 2.11
N GLU A 276 11.16 -8.24 2.07
CA GLU A 276 10.53 -7.68 0.87
C GLU A 276 11.35 -6.51 0.30
N GLY A 277 12.08 -5.78 1.15
CA GLY A 277 13.01 -4.73 0.75
C GLY A 277 14.12 -5.19 -0.20
N GLU A 278 14.43 -6.48 -0.28
CA GLU A 278 15.36 -7.02 -1.28
C GLU A 278 14.81 -6.97 -2.72
N LEU A 279 13.49 -6.79 -2.89
CA LEU A 279 12.89 -6.57 -4.21
C LEU A 279 13.15 -5.15 -4.74
N VAL A 280 13.57 -4.24 -3.88
CA VAL A 280 13.88 -2.85 -4.24
C VAL A 280 15.37 -2.73 -4.51
N ALA A 281 15.75 -2.64 -5.78
CA ALA A 281 17.16 -2.65 -6.21
C ALA A 281 17.87 -1.31 -5.99
N CYS A 282 17.17 -0.19 -5.95
CA CYS A 282 17.65 1.17 -5.65
C CYS A 282 18.85 1.66 -6.44
N ASP A 283 18.73 1.66 -7.74
CA ASP A 283 19.63 2.41 -8.61
C ASP A 283 18.94 3.62 -9.27
N HIS A 284 17.64 3.84 -9.01
CA HIS A 284 16.94 5.02 -9.47
C HIS A 284 17.15 6.17 -8.48
N ASP A 285 17.96 7.13 -8.87
CA ASP A 285 17.94 8.45 -8.25
C ASP A 285 16.57 9.09 -8.56
N PHE A 286 15.75 9.23 -7.53
CA PHE A 286 14.59 10.11 -7.58
C PHE A 286 15.13 11.52 -7.79
N ASP A 287 15.16 11.99 -9.03
CA ASP A 287 15.52 13.37 -9.31
C ASP A 287 14.39 14.26 -8.79
N SER A 288 14.52 14.66 -7.53
CA SER A 288 13.50 15.39 -6.77
C SER A 288 13.28 16.80 -7.31
N GLU A 289 14.15 17.28 -8.19
CA GLU A 289 14.16 18.68 -8.67
C GLU A 289 13.23 18.90 -9.87
N THR A 290 12.87 17.86 -10.62
CA THR A 290 12.09 18.01 -11.86
C THR A 290 10.57 17.84 -11.69
N ILE A 291 10.08 17.56 -10.48
CA ILE A 291 8.66 17.32 -10.27
C ILE A 291 7.96 18.65 -9.97
N ASP A 292 7.20 19.14 -10.96
CA ASP A 292 6.40 20.35 -10.87
C ASP A 292 5.29 20.21 -9.78
N ASP A 293 5.28 21.15 -8.84
CA ASP A 293 4.28 21.23 -7.77
C ASP A 293 2.87 21.60 -8.26
N SER A 294 2.73 22.00 -9.54
CA SER A 294 1.46 22.44 -10.12
C SER A 294 0.44 21.33 -10.38
N PHE A 295 0.86 20.06 -10.36
CA PHE A 295 -0.01 18.95 -10.68
C PHE A 295 -0.90 18.55 -9.48
N THR A 296 -2.06 19.22 -9.30
CA THR A 296 -3.00 18.99 -8.20
C THR A 296 -4.37 18.50 -8.63
N SER A 297 -4.70 18.56 -9.92
CA SER A 297 -6.03 18.15 -10.41
C SER A 297 -5.93 17.15 -11.55
N LEU A 298 -6.80 16.16 -11.53
CA LEU A 298 -7.08 15.23 -12.59
C LEU A 298 -8.53 15.36 -13.02
N GLU A 299 -8.91 14.86 -14.17
CA GLU A 299 -10.28 14.97 -14.69
C GLU A 299 -11.36 14.55 -13.67
N ASN A 300 -11.05 13.61 -12.78
CA ASN A 300 -12.01 12.98 -11.89
C ASN A 300 -11.80 13.29 -10.40
N TYR A 301 -10.77 14.04 -10.01
CA TYR A 301 -10.57 14.41 -8.61
C TYR A 301 -9.59 15.56 -8.41
N SER A 302 -9.68 16.22 -7.28
CA SER A 302 -8.71 17.18 -6.77
C SER A 302 -8.08 16.67 -5.48
N TRP A 303 -6.78 16.88 -5.31
CA TRP A 303 -6.04 16.48 -4.13
C TRP A 303 -5.21 17.63 -3.61
N GLN A 304 -5.30 17.88 -2.31
CA GLN A 304 -4.55 18.93 -1.64
C GLN A 304 -3.84 18.39 -0.42
N THR A 305 -2.66 18.94 -0.15
CA THR A 305 -1.87 18.61 1.04
C THR A 305 -1.45 19.90 1.74
N PHE A 306 -1.44 19.87 3.06
CA PHE A 306 -0.81 20.87 3.91
C PHE A 306 0.23 20.19 4.79
N GLN A 307 1.40 20.81 4.90
CA GLN A 307 2.51 20.25 5.66
C GLN A 307 3.14 21.32 6.55
N SER A 308 3.34 20.98 7.82
CA SER A 308 4.15 21.74 8.78
C SER A 308 5.03 20.79 9.58
N ILE A 309 5.93 21.33 10.43
CA ILE A 309 6.84 20.52 11.28
C ILE A 309 6.07 19.63 12.26
N HIS A 310 4.90 20.04 12.71
CA HIS A 310 4.15 19.37 13.78
C HIS A 310 2.89 18.67 13.32
N MET A 311 2.31 19.12 12.22
CA MET A 311 1.03 18.63 11.72
C MET A 311 1.00 18.68 10.20
N ALA A 312 0.39 17.67 9.62
CA ALA A 312 0.11 17.64 8.20
C ALA A 312 -1.26 17.03 7.94
N TYR A 313 -1.91 17.46 6.90
CA TYR A 313 -3.11 16.80 6.41
C TYR A 313 -3.12 16.71 4.89
N SER A 314 -3.85 15.73 4.39
CA SER A 314 -4.20 15.64 2.98
C SER A 314 -5.67 15.27 2.82
N TYR A 315 -6.27 15.79 1.79
CA TYR A 315 -7.63 15.41 1.40
C TYR A 315 -7.77 15.36 -0.12
N PHE A 316 -8.78 14.64 -0.59
CA PHE A 316 -9.13 14.59 -1.99
C PHE A 316 -10.64 14.56 -2.20
N ASN A 317 -11.08 15.17 -3.30
CA ASN A 317 -12.47 15.20 -3.74
C ASN A 317 -12.61 14.35 -4.99
N LEU A 318 -13.60 13.45 -5.01
CA LEU A 318 -13.96 12.66 -6.17
C LEU A 318 -15.06 13.36 -6.97
N ASN A 319 -14.84 13.53 -8.28
CA ASN A 319 -15.78 14.20 -9.17
C ASN A 319 -16.71 13.24 -9.93
N THR A 320 -16.67 11.94 -9.63
CA THR A 320 -17.44 10.91 -10.33
C THR A 320 -18.10 9.94 -9.36
N GLU A 321 -19.05 9.14 -9.86
CA GLU A 321 -19.68 8.03 -9.14
C GLU A 321 -18.72 6.85 -8.85
N PHE A 322 -17.42 7.06 -9.04
CA PHE A 322 -16.39 6.02 -8.89
C PHE A 322 -16.36 5.44 -7.46
N TRP A 323 -16.57 6.27 -6.46
CA TRP A 323 -16.57 5.88 -5.05
C TRP A 323 -17.66 4.86 -4.69
N VAL A 324 -18.83 4.90 -5.36
CA VAL A 324 -19.93 3.94 -5.16
C VAL A 324 -19.49 2.51 -5.44
N LYS A 325 -18.59 2.36 -6.42
CA LYS A 325 -18.07 1.04 -6.84
C LYS A 325 -16.97 0.51 -5.91
N THR A 326 -16.36 1.36 -5.11
CA THR A 326 -15.23 0.98 -4.23
C THR A 326 -15.66 0.49 -2.85
N GLY A 327 -16.93 0.66 -2.48
CA GLY A 327 -17.45 0.26 -1.16
C GLY A 327 -16.92 1.08 0.01
N GLY A 328 -16.39 2.28 -0.25
CA GLY A 328 -15.86 3.21 0.74
C GLY A 328 -14.45 3.70 0.42
N TYR A 329 -14.10 4.85 0.98
CA TYR A 329 -12.80 5.50 0.76
C TYR A 329 -12.44 6.41 1.95
N TYR A 330 -11.17 6.85 1.97
CA TYR A 330 -10.63 7.73 3.01
C TYR A 330 -10.27 9.10 2.41
N PRO A 331 -11.22 10.05 2.35
CA PRO A 331 -10.98 11.33 1.69
C PRO A 331 -10.08 12.28 2.49
N LEU A 332 -9.89 12.06 3.77
CA LEU A 332 -9.11 12.95 4.64
C LEU A 332 -8.22 12.14 5.58
N LYS A 333 -6.96 12.56 5.68
CA LYS A 333 -6.03 12.15 6.76
C LYS A 333 -5.40 13.38 7.39
N ILE A 334 -5.37 13.41 8.72
CA ILE A 334 -4.62 14.37 9.52
C ILE A 334 -3.60 13.59 10.34
N ALA A 335 -2.34 14.02 10.32
CA ALA A 335 -1.23 13.42 11.05
C ALA A 335 -0.60 14.46 11.98
N PHE A 336 -0.26 14.05 13.19
CA PHE A 336 0.40 14.88 14.19
C PHE A 336 1.72 14.24 14.60
N LYS A 337 2.79 15.02 14.57
CA LYS A 337 4.12 14.55 15.00
C LYS A 337 4.17 14.43 16.51
N ASN A 338 4.64 13.26 16.94
CA ASN A 338 4.82 12.94 18.33
C ASN A 338 6.25 12.41 18.53
N GLU A 339 6.78 12.45 19.76
CA GLU A 339 8.14 11.99 20.07
C GLU A 339 8.40 10.51 19.72
N LYS A 340 7.35 9.67 19.78
CA LYS A 340 7.47 8.20 19.64
C LYS A 340 6.81 7.62 18.41
N GLN A 341 5.77 8.24 17.91
CA GLN A 341 4.97 7.75 16.78
C GLN A 341 4.20 8.88 16.13
N ILE A 342 3.59 8.63 14.99
CA ILE A 342 2.66 9.55 14.34
C ILE A 342 1.26 9.26 14.83
N ASP A 343 0.62 10.25 15.45
CA ASP A 343 -0.80 10.21 15.76
C ASP A 343 -1.58 10.54 14.50
N SER A 344 -2.61 9.78 14.18
CA SER A 344 -3.41 9.97 12.96
C SER A 344 -4.90 10.00 13.23
N PHE A 345 -5.58 10.83 12.46
CA PHE A 345 -7.02 10.99 12.45
C PHE A 345 -7.47 10.93 10.99
N VAL A 346 -8.36 10.02 10.65
CA VAL A 346 -8.80 9.77 9.28
C VAL A 346 -10.31 9.77 9.18
N LEU A 347 -10.84 10.29 8.08
CA LEU A 347 -12.25 10.19 7.73
C LEU A 347 -12.42 9.00 6.78
N GLN A 348 -13.34 8.11 7.11
CA GLN A 348 -13.83 7.06 6.22
C GLN A 348 -15.27 7.37 5.80
N MET A 349 -15.55 7.26 4.52
CA MET A 349 -16.86 7.56 3.92
C MET A 349 -17.34 6.42 3.04
N GLY A 350 -18.65 6.15 3.11
CA GLY A 350 -19.40 5.37 2.12
C GLY A 350 -20.22 6.24 1.16
N THR A 351 -20.25 7.55 1.38
CA THR A 351 -21.01 8.54 0.58
C THR A 351 -20.08 9.61 0.04
N HIS A 352 -20.55 10.41 -0.91
CA HIS A 352 -19.77 11.50 -1.47
C HIS A 352 -19.58 12.62 -0.44
N VAL A 353 -18.35 13.11 -0.32
CA VAL A 353 -17.99 14.29 0.48
C VAL A 353 -17.08 15.20 -0.32
N SER A 354 -17.37 16.48 -0.36
CA SER A 354 -16.45 17.51 -0.83
C SER A 354 -15.78 18.21 0.35
N ILE A 355 -14.48 18.49 0.20
CA ILE A 355 -13.66 19.11 1.26
C ILE A 355 -13.05 20.37 0.71
N GLU A 356 -13.24 21.48 1.45
CA GLU A 356 -12.66 22.79 1.16
C GLU A 356 -11.79 23.25 2.33
N THR A 357 -10.82 24.11 2.06
CA THR A 357 -9.92 24.68 3.07
C THR A 357 -10.14 26.19 3.17
N PRO A 358 -11.10 26.67 4.00
CA PRO A 358 -11.32 28.09 4.21
C PRO A 358 -10.10 28.80 4.81
N SER A 359 -9.30 28.09 5.61
CA SER A 359 -8.00 28.53 6.11
C SER A 359 -7.11 27.31 6.41
N LEU A 360 -5.81 27.54 6.64
CA LEU A 360 -4.81 26.46 6.86
C LEU A 360 -5.16 25.47 7.99
N ASN A 361 -5.95 25.89 8.95
CA ASN A 361 -6.36 25.07 10.09
C ASN A 361 -7.85 24.75 10.10
N LYS A 362 -8.59 25.02 9.01
CA LYS A 362 -10.03 24.78 8.91
C LYS A 362 -10.34 24.00 7.65
N LEU A 363 -11.10 22.94 7.81
CA LEU A 363 -11.62 22.11 6.73
C LEU A 363 -13.14 22.11 6.80
N LEU A 364 -13.78 22.51 5.72
CA LEU A 364 -15.23 22.43 5.55
C LEU A 364 -15.55 21.18 4.73
N LEU A 365 -16.27 20.25 5.32
CA LEU A 365 -16.72 19.02 4.70
C LEU A 365 -18.21 19.17 4.37
N THR A 366 -18.56 18.99 3.10
CA THR A 366 -19.96 18.99 2.65
C THR A 366 -20.33 17.58 2.18
N PHE A 367 -21.28 16.97 2.85
CA PHE A 367 -21.78 15.63 2.55
C PHE A 367 -22.99 15.77 1.63
N ASP A 368 -22.84 15.23 0.43
CA ASP A 368 -23.90 15.23 -0.60
C ASP A 368 -24.56 13.85 -0.61
N LEU A 369 -25.70 13.77 0.10
CA LEU A 369 -26.47 12.54 0.20
C LEU A 369 -27.46 12.47 -0.97
N GLN A 370 -27.42 11.39 -1.73
CA GLN A 370 -28.42 11.10 -2.76
C GLN A 370 -29.72 10.63 -2.12
N GLU A 371 -30.84 10.78 -2.83
CA GLU A 371 -32.16 10.36 -2.33
C GLU A 371 -32.14 8.87 -1.96
N GLY A 372 -32.44 8.55 -0.72
CA GLY A 372 -32.44 7.18 -0.19
C GLY A 372 -31.10 6.68 0.37
N GLU A 373 -30.05 7.51 0.36
CA GLU A 373 -28.79 7.18 1.02
C GLU A 373 -28.83 7.53 2.50
N GLU A 374 -28.31 6.63 3.34
CA GLU A 374 -28.09 6.89 4.77
C GLU A 374 -26.71 7.52 4.97
N LEU A 375 -26.61 8.50 5.87
CA LEU A 375 -25.32 9.07 6.27
C LEU A 375 -24.53 8.04 7.08
N GLU A 376 -23.51 7.47 6.46
CA GLU A 376 -22.49 6.69 7.16
C GLU A 376 -21.14 7.39 7.09
N SER A 377 -20.72 7.96 8.21
CA SER A 377 -19.46 8.69 8.33
C SER A 377 -18.75 8.31 9.61
N TYR A 378 -17.48 7.97 9.48
CA TYR A 378 -16.64 7.56 10.59
C TYR A 378 -15.31 8.32 10.58
N PHE A 379 -15.01 9.02 11.67
CA PHE A 379 -13.66 9.45 11.96
C PHE A 379 -12.96 8.40 12.81
N PHE A 380 -11.89 7.82 12.31
CA PHE A 380 -11.06 6.87 13.02
C PHE A 380 -9.75 7.53 13.46
N TRP A 381 -9.16 7.03 14.52
CA TRP A 381 -7.85 7.51 14.98
C TRP A 381 -6.97 6.39 15.51
N ASN A 382 -5.66 6.63 15.37
CA ASN A 382 -4.59 5.91 16.03
C ASN A 382 -3.74 6.93 16.78
N LEU A 383 -3.75 6.89 18.11
CA LEU A 383 -3.13 7.88 18.95
C LEU A 383 -2.22 7.25 19.99
N SER A 384 -1.12 7.92 20.29
CA SER A 384 -0.20 7.55 21.38
C SER A 384 -0.75 7.83 22.78
N SER A 385 -1.86 8.58 22.86
CA SER A 385 -2.53 8.93 24.11
C SER A 385 -4.04 8.75 23.99
N LYS A 386 -4.71 8.67 25.13
CA LYS A 386 -6.15 8.62 25.16
C LYS A 386 -6.76 9.93 24.64
N MET A 387 -7.74 9.82 23.73
CA MET A 387 -8.52 10.96 23.29
C MET A 387 -9.65 11.24 24.30
N GLU A 388 -9.88 12.50 24.60
CA GLU A 388 -11.01 12.99 25.38
C GLU A 388 -11.95 13.78 24.49
N ALA A 389 -13.24 13.39 24.48
CA ALA A 389 -14.30 14.13 23.81
C ALA A 389 -15.05 14.99 24.83
N THR A 390 -15.22 16.29 24.53
CA THR A 390 -15.94 17.21 25.40
C THR A 390 -16.92 18.07 24.60
N ILE A 391 -18.07 18.42 25.23
CA ILE A 391 -19.01 19.42 24.76
C ILE A 391 -19.16 20.43 25.91
N ASP A 392 -18.96 21.70 25.64
CA ASP A 392 -18.92 22.76 26.65
C ASP A 392 -18.04 22.41 27.87
N GLY A 393 -16.89 21.79 27.62
CA GLY A 393 -15.96 21.38 28.66
C GLY A 393 -16.37 20.14 29.47
N LYS A 394 -17.53 19.54 29.20
CA LYS A 394 -17.99 18.31 29.87
C LYS A 394 -17.71 17.08 29.00
N LYS A 395 -17.23 16.00 29.61
CA LYS A 395 -16.98 14.74 28.89
C LYS A 395 -18.27 14.22 28.27
N ALA A 396 -18.19 13.84 26.99
CA ALA A 396 -19.29 13.31 26.21
C ALA A 396 -18.91 11.96 25.58
N SER A 397 -19.88 11.05 25.56
CA SER A 397 -19.76 9.75 24.84
C SER A 397 -20.75 9.66 23.68
N ALA A 398 -21.84 10.45 23.75
CA ALA A 398 -22.81 10.66 22.68
C ALA A 398 -23.23 12.12 22.69
N PHE A 399 -23.63 12.66 21.55
CA PHE A 399 -23.92 14.08 21.41
C PHE A 399 -24.92 14.32 20.27
N THR A 400 -25.65 15.44 20.39
CA THR A 400 -26.39 16.06 19.31
C THR A 400 -25.57 17.20 18.71
N LEU A 401 -25.82 17.58 17.47
CA LEU A 401 -24.94 18.47 16.72
C LEU A 401 -25.18 19.97 16.88
N ASP A 402 -25.93 20.37 17.88
CA ASP A 402 -26.20 21.77 18.19
C ASP A 402 -25.04 22.48 18.91
N GLN A 403 -24.04 21.74 19.37
CA GLN A 403 -22.89 22.29 20.08
C GLN A 403 -21.57 21.72 19.50
N PRO A 404 -20.47 22.52 19.50
CA PRO A 404 -19.19 22.07 19.05
C PRO A 404 -18.65 20.92 19.91
N LEU A 405 -18.17 19.87 19.23
CA LEU A 405 -17.45 18.75 19.84
C LEU A 405 -15.96 19.05 19.84
N GLU A 406 -15.32 18.98 20.99
CA GLU A 406 -13.86 19.10 21.13
C GLU A 406 -13.24 17.75 21.39
N LEU A 407 -12.27 17.38 20.56
CA LEU A 407 -11.47 16.17 20.68
C LEU A 407 -10.05 16.56 21.10
N ARG A 408 -9.67 16.23 22.34
CA ARG A 408 -8.35 16.57 22.92
C ARG A 408 -7.50 15.33 23.07
N PHE A 409 -6.26 15.42 22.61
CA PHE A 409 -5.24 14.37 22.81
C PHE A 409 -3.86 15.04 22.88
N LYS A 410 -3.16 14.82 23.99
CA LYS A 410 -1.91 15.55 24.31
C LYS A 410 -2.09 17.07 24.19
N ASN A 411 -1.29 17.70 23.32
CA ASN A 411 -1.30 19.14 23.08
C ASN A 411 -2.14 19.54 21.86
N ASN A 412 -2.83 18.57 21.24
CA ASN A 412 -3.63 18.80 20.04
C ASN A 412 -5.11 18.88 20.40
N LEU A 413 -5.83 19.74 19.70
CA LEU A 413 -7.26 19.91 19.79
C LEU A 413 -7.87 19.94 18.39
N ILE A 414 -8.82 19.05 18.15
CA ILE A 414 -9.69 19.10 16.97
C ILE A 414 -11.08 19.53 17.44
N ARG A 415 -11.60 20.63 16.90
CA ARG A 415 -12.98 21.07 17.13
C ARG A 415 -13.80 20.73 15.91
N ILE A 416 -14.94 20.09 16.13
CA ILE A 416 -15.93 19.75 15.11
C ILE A 416 -17.19 20.53 15.40
N SER A 417 -17.64 21.31 14.44
CA SER A 417 -18.88 22.08 14.52
C SER A 417 -19.72 21.86 13.27
N PHE A 418 -21.01 22.13 13.38
CA PHE A 418 -21.99 21.85 12.35
C PHE A 418 -22.72 23.16 12.01
N PRO A 419 -22.26 23.94 11.02
CA PRO A 419 -22.75 25.30 10.73
C PRO A 419 -24.24 25.36 10.46
N ASP A 420 -24.79 24.38 9.74
CA ASP A 420 -26.20 24.31 9.34
C ASP A 420 -26.97 23.23 10.11
N CYS A 421 -26.65 23.07 11.38
CA CYS A 421 -27.00 21.96 12.25
C CYS A 421 -28.41 21.38 12.00
N PRO A 422 -28.52 20.21 11.34
CA PRO A 422 -29.76 19.48 11.30
C PRO A 422 -30.02 18.88 12.67
N LYS A 423 -31.17 19.16 13.28
CA LYS A 423 -31.55 18.61 14.60
C LYS A 423 -31.70 17.08 14.63
N ASP A 424 -31.64 16.46 13.49
CA ASP A 424 -31.90 15.05 13.28
C ASP A 424 -30.65 14.18 13.12
N ILE A 425 -29.46 14.70 13.47
CA ILE A 425 -28.22 13.92 13.50
C ILE A 425 -27.75 13.75 14.94
N TRP A 426 -27.29 12.56 15.26
CA TRP A 426 -26.58 12.29 16.50
C TRP A 426 -25.25 11.60 16.24
N GLY A 427 -24.32 11.73 17.19
CA GLY A 427 -23.01 11.10 17.10
C GLY A 427 -22.66 10.34 18.35
N GLN A 428 -21.74 9.40 18.22
CA GLN A 428 -21.21 8.59 19.31
C GLN A 428 -19.70 8.49 19.23
N PHE A 429 -19.07 8.64 20.41
CA PHE A 429 -17.64 8.51 20.60
C PHE A 429 -17.31 7.17 21.22
N MET A 430 -16.52 6.36 20.53
CA MET A 430 -16.12 5.02 20.98
C MET A 430 -14.61 4.89 21.02
N GLN A 431 -14.11 4.26 22.09
CA GLN A 431 -12.68 3.94 22.26
C GLN A 431 -12.46 2.44 22.23
N ARG A 432 -11.24 2.02 21.92
CA ARG A 432 -10.68 0.68 21.88
C ARG A 432 -11.07 -0.14 20.64
N ASN A 433 -10.07 -0.75 20.04
CA ASN A 433 -10.12 -1.82 19.00
C ASN A 433 -11.35 -1.76 18.10
N ARG A 434 -11.56 -0.63 17.43
CA ARG A 434 -12.69 -0.46 16.54
C ARG A 434 -12.34 -0.91 15.13
N ARG A 435 -13.21 -1.74 14.58
CA ARG A 435 -13.10 -2.24 13.21
C ARG A 435 -14.01 -1.42 12.32
N THR A 436 -13.55 -1.15 11.12
CA THR A 436 -14.38 -0.51 10.11
C THR A 436 -15.50 -1.45 9.67
N GLN A 437 -16.68 -0.92 9.44
CA GLN A 437 -17.83 -1.69 8.97
C GLN A 437 -18.07 -1.56 7.46
N LEU A 438 -17.50 -0.53 6.84
CA LEU A 438 -17.76 -0.19 5.43
C LEU A 438 -17.07 -1.13 4.43
N ILE A 439 -16.08 -1.92 4.84
CA ILE A 439 -15.36 -2.84 3.97
C ILE A 439 -15.48 -4.26 4.51
N SER A 440 -16.20 -5.09 3.78
CA SER A 440 -16.68 -6.40 4.25
C SER A 440 -15.60 -7.47 4.46
N GLU A 441 -14.40 -7.34 3.92
CA GLU A 441 -13.42 -8.43 3.91
C GLU A 441 -12.12 -8.16 4.66
N ASN A 442 -11.75 -6.90 4.93
CA ASN A 442 -10.53 -6.56 5.65
C ASN A 442 -10.84 -5.74 6.89
N TYR A 443 -10.91 -6.41 8.02
CA TYR A 443 -11.09 -5.76 9.33
C TYR A 443 -9.87 -4.93 9.69
N GLN A 444 -10.09 -3.67 10.05
CA GLN A 444 -9.05 -2.74 10.46
C GLN A 444 -9.18 -2.42 11.93
N ASN A 445 -8.04 -2.26 12.58
CA ASN A 445 -7.98 -1.95 14.00
C ASN A 445 -7.55 -0.50 14.20
N PHE A 446 -8.46 0.30 14.74
CA PHE A 446 -8.19 1.65 15.21
C PHE A 446 -8.33 1.73 16.73
N ASP A 447 -7.66 2.70 17.35
CA ASP A 447 -7.74 2.94 18.79
C ASP A 447 -9.12 3.49 19.21
N GLY A 448 -9.84 4.10 18.27
CA GLY A 448 -11.20 4.56 18.49
C GLY A 448 -11.83 5.16 17.25
N HIS A 449 -13.10 5.48 17.34
CA HIS A 449 -13.82 6.18 16.30
C HIS A 449 -14.92 7.10 16.84
N LEU A 450 -15.25 8.09 16.04
CA LEU A 450 -16.42 8.94 16.13
C LEU A 450 -17.29 8.64 14.92
N TYR A 451 -18.56 8.34 15.14
CA TYR A 451 -19.48 8.13 14.05
C TYR A 451 -20.70 9.03 14.17
N PHE A 452 -21.27 9.39 13.03
CA PHE A 452 -22.48 10.19 12.91
C PHE A 452 -23.55 9.36 12.23
N ARG A 453 -24.77 9.52 12.68
CA ARG A 453 -25.93 8.90 12.08
C ARG A 453 -27.09 9.90 12.00
N GLU A 454 -27.76 9.92 10.87
CA GLU A 454 -29.04 10.63 10.74
C GLU A 454 -30.17 9.87 11.45
N ILE A 455 -31.10 10.63 12.02
CA ILE A 455 -32.32 10.08 12.63
C ILE A 455 -33.47 10.05 11.60
N LYS A 456 -33.42 11.01 10.65
CA LYS A 456 -34.36 11.14 9.54
C LYS A 456 -33.61 11.55 8.30
N ALA A 457 -34.15 11.20 7.11
CA ALA A 457 -33.58 11.59 5.84
C ALA A 457 -33.36 13.12 5.77
N LEU A 458 -32.16 13.51 5.37
CA LEU A 458 -31.76 14.90 5.24
C LEU A 458 -32.29 15.47 3.91
N GLU A 459 -32.97 16.62 3.98
CA GLU A 459 -33.46 17.31 2.78
C GLU A 459 -32.40 18.18 2.09
N LYS A 460 -31.21 18.35 2.69
CA LYS A 460 -30.14 19.23 2.22
C LYS A 460 -28.77 18.63 2.46
N PRO A 461 -27.76 19.07 1.69
CA PRO A 461 -26.37 18.74 1.98
C PRO A 461 -26.04 19.12 3.43
N PHE A 462 -25.31 18.24 4.10
CA PHE A 462 -24.89 18.41 5.48
C PHE A 462 -23.47 18.95 5.53
N GLN A 463 -23.22 19.97 6.36
CA GLN A 463 -21.90 20.56 6.50
C GLN A 463 -21.29 20.33 7.89
N LEU A 464 -20.00 20.03 7.88
CA LEU A 464 -19.16 19.86 9.06
C LEU A 464 -17.92 20.74 8.92
N LEU A 465 -17.69 21.63 9.90
CA LEU A 465 -16.46 22.40 9.99
C LEU A 465 -15.52 21.76 11.01
N LEU A 466 -14.33 21.38 10.54
CA LEU A 466 -13.26 20.84 11.36
C LEU A 466 -12.16 21.88 11.52
N GLU A 467 -11.88 22.28 12.77
CA GLU A 467 -10.81 23.22 13.12
C GLU A 467 -9.70 22.46 13.86
N ILE A 468 -8.47 22.64 13.43
CA ILE A 468 -7.28 22.05 14.06
C ILE A 468 -6.59 23.16 14.86
N LEU A 469 -6.53 23.04 16.18
CA LEU A 469 -6.11 24.06 17.12
C LEU A 469 -4.92 23.64 17.98
#